data_81c807fd0518c80d9e75fd031a19bb21
#
_entry.id   81c807fd0518c80d9e75fd031a19bb21
#
_cell.length_a   1.000
_cell.length_b   1.000
_cell.length_c   1.000
_cell.angle_alpha   90.00
_cell.angle_beta   90.00
_cell.angle_gamma   90.00
#
_symmetry.space_group_name_H-M   'P 1'
#
loop_
_entity.id
_entity.type
_entity.pdbx_description
1 polymer ?
#
loop_
_entity_poly.entity_id
_entity_poly.type
_entity_poly.pdbx_seq_one_letter_code
_entity_poly.pdbx_strand_id
1 'polypeptide(L)'
;MPLVKLHVSDDLSGESGERLLGEVLSIVRNTLSIAPEHGHAMLYSTGPARRACHESRDPRFVFVEIALFSGRSDEMKAELFRKISGAVHRHTGVDESDIVIYLVEADRSNWAGRGGVPFSTIHLGY
;
A
#
# COMPACT_ATOMS: atom_id res chain seq x y z
N MET A 1 7.56 10.01 0.12
CA MET A 1 6.21 9.78 0.58
C MET A 1 5.30 9.54 -0.60
N PRO A 2 4.50 8.50 -0.59
CA PRO A 2 4.11 7.57 0.50
C PRO A 2 5.05 6.38 0.71
N LEU A 3 4.78 5.59 1.78
CA LEU A 3 5.41 4.29 1.99
C LEU A 3 4.34 3.21 1.93
N VAL A 4 4.53 2.22 1.08
CA VAL A 4 3.57 1.13 0.88
C VAL A 4 4.20 -0.18 1.32
N LYS A 5 3.46 -0.94 2.13
CA LYS A 5 3.83 -2.30 2.51
C LYS A 5 2.74 -3.25 2.02
N LEU A 6 3.13 -4.19 1.18
CA LEU A 6 2.22 -5.18 0.62
C LEU A 6 2.54 -6.54 1.21
N HIS A 7 1.62 -7.10 1.99
CA HIS A 7 1.78 -8.38 2.68
C HIS A 7 0.98 -9.46 1.94
N VAL A 8 1.68 -10.44 1.39
CA VAL A 8 1.08 -11.51 0.60
C VAL A 8 1.52 -12.89 1.12
N SER A 9 0.86 -13.95 0.66
CA SER A 9 1.32 -15.32 0.92
C SER A 9 2.52 -15.66 0.03
N ASP A 10 3.35 -16.62 0.46
CA ASP A 10 4.59 -16.98 -0.23
C ASP A 10 4.38 -17.39 -1.69
N ASP A 11 3.27 -18.04 -2.02
CA ASP A 11 2.96 -18.45 -3.39
C ASP A 11 2.75 -17.25 -4.34
N LEU A 12 2.55 -16.07 -3.78
CA LEU A 12 2.35 -14.82 -4.52
C LEU A 12 3.59 -13.92 -4.53
N SER A 13 4.73 -14.41 -4.03
CA SER A 13 5.95 -13.60 -3.87
C SER A 13 6.83 -13.50 -5.12
N GLY A 14 6.50 -14.22 -6.18
CA GLY A 14 7.28 -14.23 -7.42
C GLY A 14 6.96 -13.05 -8.35
N GLU A 15 7.03 -13.29 -9.65
CA GLU A 15 6.83 -12.27 -10.68
C GLU A 15 5.47 -11.56 -10.57
N SER A 16 4.40 -12.30 -10.22
CA SER A 16 3.08 -11.69 -10.00
C SER A 16 3.09 -10.69 -8.86
N GLY A 17 3.81 -11.01 -7.78
CA GLY A 17 3.98 -10.11 -6.64
C GLY A 17 4.77 -8.87 -7.01
N GLU A 18 5.81 -8.99 -7.82
CA GLU A 18 6.60 -7.87 -8.30
C GLU A 18 5.77 -6.92 -9.17
N ARG A 19 4.96 -7.48 -10.08
CA ARG A 19 4.06 -6.69 -10.92
C ARG A 19 3.00 -5.98 -10.09
N LEU A 20 2.42 -6.67 -9.13
CA LEU A 20 1.43 -6.10 -8.23
C LEU A 20 2.03 -4.93 -7.45
N LEU A 21 3.25 -5.10 -6.92
CA LEU A 21 3.95 -4.06 -6.17
C LEU A 21 4.10 -2.79 -6.99
N GLY A 22 4.54 -2.92 -8.24
CA GLY A 22 4.68 -1.79 -9.16
C GLY A 22 3.35 -1.11 -9.47
N GLU A 23 2.30 -1.89 -9.71
CA GLU A 23 0.97 -1.36 -10.00
C GLU A 23 0.37 -0.63 -8.79
N VAL A 24 0.49 -1.20 -7.58
CA VAL A 24 0.00 -0.55 -6.37
C VAL A 24 0.69 0.78 -6.14
N LEU A 25 2.00 0.84 -6.28
CA LEU A 25 2.73 2.11 -6.13
C LEU A 25 2.29 3.13 -7.18
N SER A 26 2.09 2.70 -8.42
CA SER A 26 1.59 3.56 -9.50
C SER A 26 0.19 4.10 -9.18
N ILE A 27 -0.72 3.25 -8.69
CA ILE A 27 -2.06 3.66 -8.29
C ILE A 27 -1.98 4.73 -7.19
N VAL A 28 -1.15 4.51 -6.17
CA VAL A 28 -0.99 5.47 -5.07
C VAL A 28 -0.49 6.82 -5.58
N ARG A 29 0.55 6.83 -6.41
CA ARG A 29 1.09 8.05 -7.01
C ARG A 29 0.05 8.79 -7.83
N ASN A 30 -0.63 8.10 -8.72
CA ASN A 30 -1.59 8.71 -9.63
C ASN A 30 -2.83 9.23 -8.89
N THR A 31 -3.36 8.45 -7.96
CA THR A 31 -4.56 8.83 -7.21
C THR A 31 -4.30 10.01 -6.28
N LEU A 32 -3.12 10.06 -5.66
CA LEU A 32 -2.76 11.11 -4.71
C LEU A 32 -1.97 12.26 -5.32
N SER A 33 -1.76 12.25 -6.64
CA SER A 33 -0.97 13.26 -7.36
C SER A 33 0.44 13.43 -6.81
N ILE A 34 1.10 12.29 -6.57
CA ILE A 34 2.48 12.24 -6.05
C ILE A 34 3.45 12.24 -7.24
N ALA A 35 4.54 12.98 -7.13
CA ALA A 35 5.57 13.01 -8.16
C ALA A 35 6.14 11.59 -8.39
N PRO A 36 6.45 11.22 -9.64
CA PRO A 36 6.86 9.84 -9.97
C PRO A 36 8.16 9.39 -9.27
N GLU A 37 9.02 10.31 -8.90
CA GLU A 37 10.27 10.02 -8.17
C GLU A 37 10.04 9.84 -6.66
N HIS A 38 8.85 10.12 -6.16
CA HIS A 38 8.53 9.97 -4.74
C HIS A 38 7.74 8.69 -4.49
N GLY A 39 7.80 8.22 -3.25
CA GLY A 39 7.10 7.03 -2.81
C GLY A 39 7.90 5.75 -3.03
N HIS A 40 7.77 4.86 -2.07
CA HIS A 40 8.45 3.57 -2.06
C HIS A 40 7.45 2.48 -1.69
N ALA A 41 7.69 1.28 -2.19
CA ALA A 41 6.87 0.13 -1.88
C ALA A 41 7.75 -1.09 -1.61
N MET A 42 7.33 -1.93 -0.69
CA MET A 42 8.01 -3.19 -0.36
C MET A 42 7.00 -4.32 -0.29
N LEU A 43 7.44 -5.50 -0.74
CA LEU A 43 6.66 -6.72 -0.70
C LEU A 43 7.14 -7.59 0.47
N TYR A 44 6.21 -7.98 1.32
CA TYR A 44 6.45 -8.93 2.42
C TYR A 44 5.66 -10.19 2.13
N SER A 45 6.30 -11.34 2.24
CA SER A 45 5.63 -12.62 2.04
C SER A 45 5.74 -13.51 3.27
N THR A 46 4.68 -14.27 3.55
CA THR A 46 4.64 -15.18 4.68
C THR A 46 4.07 -16.53 4.28
N GLY A 47 4.67 -17.60 4.82
CA GLY A 47 4.17 -18.95 4.61
C GLY A 47 2.97 -19.30 5.50
N PRO A 48 2.29 -20.43 5.20
CA PRO A 48 1.04 -20.80 5.90
C PRO A 48 1.19 -20.90 7.43
N ALA A 49 2.34 -21.32 7.91
CA ALA A 49 2.59 -21.48 9.36
C ALA A 49 2.67 -20.14 10.11
N ARG A 50 2.78 -19.04 9.39
CA ARG A 50 2.89 -17.69 9.96
C ARG A 50 1.67 -16.82 9.66
N ARG A 51 0.57 -17.45 9.26
CA ARG A 51 -0.68 -16.79 8.89
C ARG A 51 -1.82 -17.45 9.65
N ALA A 52 -2.74 -16.65 10.14
CA ALA A 52 -3.91 -17.17 10.85
C ALA A 52 -5.15 -16.36 10.45
N CYS A 53 -6.23 -17.06 10.17
CA CYS A 53 -7.54 -16.48 9.91
C CYS A 53 -8.61 -17.51 10.23
N HIS A 54 -9.86 -17.09 10.26
CA HIS A 54 -10.97 -18.01 10.42
C HIS A 54 -11.06 -18.97 9.22
N GLU A 55 -11.56 -20.17 9.44
CA GLU A 55 -11.68 -21.20 8.40
C GLU A 55 -12.52 -20.77 7.18
N SER A 56 -13.42 -19.82 7.35
CA SER A 56 -14.24 -19.27 6.27
C SER A 56 -13.53 -18.24 5.41
N ARG A 57 -12.32 -17.84 5.79
CA ARG A 57 -11.53 -16.82 5.08
C ARG A 57 -10.44 -17.47 4.24
N ASP A 58 -9.96 -16.76 3.22
CA ASP A 58 -8.87 -17.23 2.38
C ASP A 58 -7.55 -17.14 3.14
N PRO A 59 -6.80 -18.26 3.32
CA PRO A 59 -5.49 -18.20 3.97
C PRO A 59 -4.46 -17.38 3.19
N ARG A 60 -4.73 -17.08 1.92
CA ARG A 60 -3.89 -16.20 1.10
C ARG A 60 -4.29 -14.73 1.20
N PHE A 61 -5.06 -14.33 2.22
CA PHE A 61 -5.49 -12.95 2.43
C PHE A 61 -4.32 -11.97 2.26
N VAL A 62 -4.64 -10.74 1.86
CA VAL A 62 -3.66 -9.70 1.58
C VAL A 62 -3.91 -8.49 2.46
N PHE A 63 -2.84 -7.94 3.04
CA PHE A 63 -2.86 -6.64 3.70
C PHE A 63 -2.09 -5.64 2.86
N VAL A 64 -2.61 -4.43 2.76
CA VAL A 64 -1.88 -3.30 2.19
C VAL A 64 -1.85 -2.18 3.23
N GLU A 65 -0.66 -1.82 3.66
CA GLU A 65 -0.44 -0.70 4.58
C GLU A 65 0.14 0.47 3.80
N ILE A 66 -0.45 1.64 3.96
CA ILE A 66 0.04 2.84 3.28
C ILE A 66 0.21 3.95 4.32
N ALA A 67 1.44 4.36 4.52
CA ALA A 67 1.75 5.50 5.37
C ALA A 67 1.88 6.75 4.50
N LEU A 68 1.19 7.81 4.87
CA LEU A 68 1.16 9.05 4.10
C LEU A 68 0.91 10.27 4.98
N PHE A 69 1.04 11.45 4.40
CA PHE A 69 0.70 12.71 5.07
C PHE A 69 -0.80 12.81 5.28
N SER A 70 -1.20 13.38 6.40
CA SER A 70 -2.60 13.76 6.65
C SER A 70 -3.08 14.79 5.63
N GLY A 71 -4.38 14.85 5.40
CA GLY A 71 -5.03 15.91 4.65
C GLY A 71 -5.74 15.49 3.36
N ARG A 72 -5.75 14.20 3.02
CA ARG A 72 -6.51 13.70 1.87
C ARG A 72 -7.99 13.59 2.22
N SER A 73 -8.85 13.84 1.23
CA SER A 73 -10.30 13.72 1.41
C SER A 73 -10.73 12.26 1.52
N ASP A 74 -11.88 12.02 2.13
CA ASP A 74 -12.45 10.68 2.22
C ASP A 74 -12.78 10.11 0.84
N GLU A 75 -13.18 10.96 -0.10
CA GLU A 75 -13.47 10.58 -1.49
C GLU A 75 -12.20 10.06 -2.19
N MET A 76 -11.09 10.75 -2.02
CA MET A 76 -9.80 10.34 -2.60
C MET A 76 -9.33 9.02 -1.99
N LYS A 77 -9.49 8.85 -0.69
CA LYS A 77 -9.17 7.60 0.01
C LYS A 77 -10.04 6.44 -0.49
N ALA A 78 -11.34 6.67 -0.66
CA ALA A 78 -12.26 5.65 -1.17
C ALA A 78 -11.88 5.21 -2.58
N GLU A 79 -11.51 6.13 -3.45
CA GLU A 79 -11.02 5.81 -4.79
C GLU A 79 -9.73 4.99 -4.75
N LEU A 80 -8.80 5.38 -3.88
CA LEU A 80 -7.54 4.66 -3.67
C LEU A 80 -7.80 3.21 -3.24
N PHE A 81 -8.67 3.00 -2.25
CA PHE A 81 -9.02 1.67 -1.77
C PHE A 81 -9.62 0.82 -2.86
N ARG A 82 -10.56 1.36 -3.63
CA ARG A 82 -11.21 0.64 -4.71
C ARG A 82 -10.22 0.19 -5.79
N LYS A 83 -9.33 1.07 -6.18
CA LYS A 83 -8.33 0.77 -7.23
C LYS A 83 -7.31 -0.27 -6.76
N ILE A 84 -6.84 -0.15 -5.53
CA ILE A 84 -5.87 -1.11 -4.96
C ILE A 84 -6.51 -2.48 -4.78
N SER A 85 -7.72 -2.54 -4.24
CA SER A 85 -8.44 -3.81 -4.07
C SER A 85 -8.62 -4.53 -5.40
N GLY A 86 -9.02 -3.80 -6.44
CA GLY A 86 -9.15 -4.35 -7.78
C GLY A 86 -7.83 -4.88 -8.35
N ALA A 87 -6.74 -4.16 -8.17
CA ALA A 87 -5.43 -4.57 -8.63
C ALA A 87 -4.94 -5.83 -7.90
N VAL A 88 -5.09 -5.87 -6.58
CA VAL A 88 -4.72 -7.05 -5.78
C VAL A 88 -5.51 -8.27 -6.25
N HIS A 89 -6.82 -8.12 -6.40
CA HIS A 89 -7.66 -9.21 -6.90
C HIS A 89 -7.19 -9.73 -8.26
N ARG A 90 -6.92 -8.83 -9.22
CA ARG A 90 -6.48 -9.22 -10.58
C ARG A 90 -5.16 -10.00 -10.57
N HIS A 91 -4.22 -9.59 -9.75
CA HIS A 91 -2.89 -10.21 -9.72
C HIS A 91 -2.81 -11.48 -8.87
N THR A 92 -3.65 -11.61 -7.86
CA THR A 92 -3.54 -12.70 -6.88
C THR A 92 -4.66 -13.73 -6.98
N GLY A 93 -5.79 -13.37 -7.54
CA GLY A 93 -6.99 -14.19 -7.50
C GLY A 93 -7.68 -14.25 -6.14
N VAL A 94 -7.14 -13.56 -5.15
CA VAL A 94 -7.76 -13.46 -3.82
C VAL A 94 -9.03 -12.63 -3.94
N ASP A 95 -10.13 -13.11 -3.34
CA ASP A 95 -11.40 -12.39 -3.34
C ASP A 95 -11.24 -11.05 -2.61
N GLU A 96 -11.90 -10.01 -3.09
CA GLU A 96 -11.78 -8.67 -2.50
C GLU A 96 -12.23 -8.63 -1.04
N SER A 97 -13.10 -9.56 -0.61
CA SER A 97 -13.49 -9.70 0.81
C SER A 97 -12.34 -10.15 1.72
N ASP A 98 -11.26 -10.67 1.15
CA ASP A 98 -10.07 -11.12 1.88
C ASP A 98 -8.87 -10.20 1.64
N ILE A 99 -9.13 -8.97 1.22
CA ILE A 99 -8.12 -7.93 1.04
C ILE A 99 -8.44 -6.80 2.01
N VAL A 100 -7.48 -6.45 2.86
CA VAL A 100 -7.60 -5.33 3.80
C VAL A 100 -6.57 -4.28 3.46
N ILE A 101 -7.02 -3.05 3.33
CA ILE A 101 -6.16 -1.89 3.06
C ILE A 101 -6.39 -0.90 4.17
N TYR A 102 -5.32 -0.36 4.74
CA TYR A 102 -5.47 0.72 5.70
C TYR A 102 -4.39 1.78 5.54
N LEU A 103 -4.74 2.99 5.92
CA LEU A 103 -3.86 4.14 5.84
C LEU A 103 -3.38 4.49 7.25
N VAL A 104 -2.09 4.78 7.35
CA VAL A 104 -1.50 5.38 8.55
C VAL A 104 -1.14 6.80 8.18
N GLU A 105 -1.89 7.75 8.70
CA GLU A 105 -1.67 9.15 8.40
C GLU A 105 -0.90 9.84 9.53
N ALA A 106 0.06 10.67 9.16
CA ALA A 106 0.77 11.49 10.11
C ALA A 106 1.06 12.85 9.45
N ASP A 107 1.02 13.90 10.27
CA ASP A 107 1.33 15.24 9.82
C ASP A 107 2.77 15.32 9.34
N ARG A 108 3.06 16.26 8.44
CA ARG A 108 4.39 16.43 7.85
C ARG A 108 5.50 16.59 8.89
N SER A 109 5.17 17.16 10.06
CA SER A 109 6.11 17.30 11.17
C SER A 109 6.57 15.97 11.77
N ASN A 110 5.82 14.89 11.51
CA ASN A 110 6.16 13.53 11.98
C ASN A 110 6.94 12.72 10.94
N TRP A 111 7.34 13.35 9.84
CA TRP A 111 8.09 12.72 8.78
C TRP A 111 9.41 13.44 8.56
N ALA A 112 10.45 12.68 8.29
CA ALA A 112 11.76 13.23 7.93
C ALA A 112 12.38 12.44 6.78
N GLY A 113 13.15 13.11 5.97
CA GLY A 113 13.94 12.53 4.89
C GLY A 113 15.15 13.40 4.61
N ARG A 114 15.85 13.14 3.52
CA ARG A 114 16.95 13.97 3.09
C ARG A 114 17.97 14.25 4.21
N GLY A 115 18.32 13.20 4.97
CA GLY A 115 19.27 13.33 6.06
C GLY A 115 18.66 13.83 7.38
N GLY A 116 17.40 13.48 7.63
CA GLY A 116 16.71 13.84 8.87
C GLY A 116 16.02 15.19 8.85
N VAL A 117 15.80 15.76 7.67
CA VAL A 117 15.10 17.04 7.54
C VAL A 117 13.59 16.82 7.65
N PRO A 118 12.89 17.51 8.58
CA PRO A 118 11.44 17.39 8.70
C PRO A 118 10.73 17.83 7.42
N PHE A 119 9.76 17.04 6.96
CA PHE A 119 9.01 17.37 5.73
C PHE A 119 8.09 18.59 5.89
N SER A 120 7.81 19.00 7.11
CA SER A 120 7.11 20.27 7.37
C SER A 120 7.89 21.50 6.93
N THR A 121 9.20 21.37 6.76
CA THR A 121 10.09 22.49 6.36
C THR A 121 10.43 22.48 4.87
N ILE A 122 9.90 21.52 4.11
CA ILE A 122 10.19 21.34 2.69
C ILE A 122 8.90 21.42 1.89
N HIS A 123 8.95 22.08 0.74
CA HIS A 123 7.82 22.07 -0.21
C HIS A 123 8.00 20.93 -1.20
N LEU A 124 7.10 19.95 -1.17
CA LEU A 124 7.14 18.75 -2.02
C LEU A 124 6.15 18.80 -3.20
N GLY A 125 5.28 19.81 -3.26
CA GLY A 125 4.25 19.94 -4.30
C GLY A 125 2.96 19.17 -4.02
N TYR A 126 2.86 18.51 -2.88
CA TYR A 126 1.66 17.76 -2.49
C TYR A 126 1.50 17.68 -0.98
#